data_8a06b0850f8106fb9f5f0b07dfd123b4
#
_entry.id   8a06b0850f8106fb9f5f0b07dfd123b4
#
_cell.length_a   1.000
_cell.length_b   1.000
_cell.length_c   1.000
_cell.angle_alpha   90.00
_cell.angle_beta   90.00
_cell.angle_gamma   90.00
#
_symmetry.space_group_name_H-M   'P 1'
#
loop_
_entity.id
_entity.type
_entity.pdbx_description
1 polymer ?
#
loop_
_entity_poly.entity_id
_entity_poly.type
_entity_poly.pdbx_seq_one_letter_code
_entity_poly.pdbx_strand_id
1 'polypeptide(L)'
;MGAVERADNGLALMVEAAGGLDQFLARYGVMVVADHSQSSVGQIADASAPLADLRLFRSSRRSDPDRCDVAVAASNRAAMAYLLPGARIGPAEVADRLEALEGADVVAFRDGDWLVARREGEAFRFRRGTAVNDERGNGWDVDGDAALLDPALYPNALERLEGALLCATAGDVIVSATPGWEFADSGGIHHLGGGSHGSLRVEDSLVPLVTAGFAPGEAFPSQPSITDIQPFVCRHFGVPRVSRPHALATTVG
;
A
#
# COMPACT_ATOMS: atom_id res chain seq x y z
N MET A 1 13.51 27.58 3.89
CA MET A 1 14.02 26.52 3.00
C MET A 1 13.11 25.32 3.13
N GLY A 2 12.43 24.91 2.06
CA GLY A 2 11.53 23.75 2.03
C GLY A 2 12.29 22.42 2.12
N ALA A 3 11.58 21.31 2.38
CA ALA A 3 12.20 19.98 2.47
C ALA A 3 12.84 19.55 1.13
N VAL A 4 12.15 19.80 0.02
CA VAL A 4 12.65 19.51 -1.33
C VAL A 4 13.93 20.30 -1.63
N GLU A 5 13.95 21.59 -1.30
CA GLU A 5 15.14 22.46 -1.49
C GLU A 5 16.34 21.97 -0.66
N ARG A 6 16.13 21.45 0.55
CA ARG A 6 17.21 20.85 1.34
C ARG A 6 17.76 19.57 0.71
N ALA A 7 16.89 18.73 0.15
CA ALA A 7 17.32 17.50 -0.53
C ALA A 7 18.10 17.81 -1.81
N ASP A 8 17.62 18.77 -2.60
CA ASP A 8 18.29 19.25 -3.81
C ASP A 8 19.68 19.85 -3.50
N ASN A 9 19.78 20.72 -2.49
CA ASN A 9 21.06 21.25 -2.03
C ASN A 9 22.01 20.15 -1.52
N GLY A 10 21.48 19.11 -0.85
CA GLY A 10 22.30 17.98 -0.42
C GLY A 10 22.91 17.22 -1.60
N LEU A 11 22.14 16.99 -2.66
CA LEU A 11 22.64 16.40 -3.89
C LEU A 11 23.66 17.30 -4.59
N ALA A 12 23.39 18.59 -4.68
CA ALA A 12 24.30 19.56 -5.26
C ALA A 12 25.67 19.57 -4.56
N LEU A 13 25.71 19.51 -3.23
CA LEU A 13 26.97 19.42 -2.46
C LEU A 13 27.75 18.13 -2.76
N MET A 14 27.08 17.00 -2.96
CA MET A 14 27.76 15.74 -3.36
C MET A 14 28.36 15.86 -4.77
N VAL A 15 27.62 16.45 -5.71
CA VAL A 15 28.10 16.71 -7.07
C VAL A 15 29.31 17.63 -7.07
N GLU A 16 29.27 18.71 -6.30
CA GLU A 16 30.38 19.67 -6.17
C GLU A 16 31.62 19.00 -5.55
N ALA A 17 31.44 18.23 -4.48
CA ALA A 17 32.54 17.49 -3.83
C ALA A 17 33.19 16.44 -4.75
N ALA A 18 32.46 15.91 -5.73
CA ALA A 18 33.00 14.99 -6.72
C ALA A 18 33.74 15.67 -7.87
N GLY A 19 33.75 17.01 -7.92
CA GLY A 19 34.38 17.81 -8.97
C GLY A 19 33.46 18.20 -10.12
N GLY A 20 32.15 18.13 -9.91
CA GLY A 20 31.09 18.49 -10.87
C GLY A 20 30.31 17.31 -11.40
N LEU A 21 29.25 17.62 -12.15
CA LEU A 21 28.24 16.62 -12.57
C LEU A 21 28.86 15.50 -13.41
N ASP A 22 29.69 15.80 -14.39
CA ASP A 22 30.30 14.79 -15.25
C ASP A 22 31.18 13.79 -14.47
N GLN A 23 31.99 14.31 -13.52
CA GLN A 23 32.84 13.48 -12.68
C GLN A 23 32.02 12.65 -11.68
N PHE A 24 30.93 13.21 -11.19
CA PHE A 24 30.00 12.53 -10.31
C PHE A 24 29.32 11.37 -11.04
N LEU A 25 28.69 11.63 -12.18
CA LEU A 25 27.97 10.60 -12.97
C LEU A 25 28.89 9.57 -13.62
N ALA A 26 30.19 9.88 -13.81
CA ALA A 26 31.17 8.88 -14.23
C ALA A 26 31.48 7.83 -13.17
N ARG A 27 31.12 8.07 -11.90
CA ARG A 27 31.41 7.20 -10.75
C ARG A 27 30.15 6.62 -10.10
N TYR A 28 29.05 7.34 -10.19
CA TYR A 28 27.81 7.02 -9.44
C TYR A 28 26.61 7.01 -10.37
N GLY A 29 25.81 5.96 -10.26
CA GLY A 29 24.43 5.98 -10.71
C GLY A 29 23.59 6.69 -9.63
N VAL A 30 22.74 7.63 -10.07
CA VAL A 30 21.86 8.41 -9.19
C VAL A 30 20.42 7.98 -9.42
N MET A 31 19.69 7.76 -8.35
CA MET A 31 18.27 7.49 -8.37
C MET A 31 17.59 8.38 -7.32
N VAL A 32 16.74 9.31 -7.77
CA VAL A 32 15.92 10.14 -6.89
C VAL A 32 14.50 9.59 -6.94
N VAL A 33 14.04 9.13 -5.80
CA VAL A 33 12.72 8.50 -5.64
C VAL A 33 12.20 8.80 -4.24
N ALA A 34 10.87 8.85 -4.07
CA ALA A 34 10.24 8.82 -2.76
C ALA A 34 9.61 7.43 -2.51
N ASP A 35 9.44 7.09 -1.26
CA ASP A 35 8.76 5.86 -0.82
C ASP A 35 7.26 5.91 -1.07
N HIS A 36 6.63 7.08 -0.92
CA HIS A 36 5.24 7.38 -1.19
C HIS A 36 5.06 8.89 -1.43
N SER A 37 3.89 9.27 -1.93
CA SER A 37 3.42 10.65 -1.95
C SER A 37 2.55 10.93 -0.72
N GLN A 38 1.90 12.08 -0.67
CA GLN A 38 0.98 12.45 0.41
C GLN A 38 -0.08 13.42 -0.10
N SER A 39 -1.22 13.42 0.56
CA SER A 39 -2.33 14.31 0.27
C SER A 39 -2.88 14.97 1.53
N SER A 40 -3.64 16.06 1.35
CA SER A 40 -4.19 16.84 2.46
C SER A 40 -5.18 16.04 3.31
N VAL A 41 -5.20 16.28 4.61
CA VAL A 41 -6.15 15.73 5.57
C VAL A 41 -7.04 16.85 6.12
N GLY A 42 -8.34 16.72 5.86
CA GLY A 42 -9.37 17.64 6.37
C GLY A 42 -10.28 16.99 7.41
N GLN A 43 -10.30 15.66 7.50
CA GLN A 43 -11.21 14.91 8.36
C GLN A 43 -10.56 13.63 8.89
N ILE A 44 -11.05 13.14 10.04
CA ILE A 44 -10.55 11.93 10.70
C ILE A 44 -11.73 11.02 11.01
N ALA A 45 -11.62 9.73 10.67
CA ALA A 45 -12.59 8.70 10.98
C ALA A 45 -11.98 7.65 11.93
N ASP A 46 -12.78 7.13 12.86
CA ASP A 46 -12.39 5.99 13.70
C ASP A 46 -12.81 4.69 13.00
N ALA A 47 -11.85 3.97 12.44
CA ALA A 47 -12.09 2.68 11.78
C ALA A 47 -12.66 1.59 12.73
N SER A 48 -12.59 1.78 14.03
CA SER A 48 -13.22 0.88 15.01
C SER A 48 -14.70 1.21 15.29
N ALA A 49 -15.19 2.39 14.89
CA ALA A 49 -16.54 2.83 15.20
C ALA A 49 -17.64 1.91 14.63
N PRO A 50 -17.61 1.46 13.36
CA PRO A 50 -18.62 0.55 12.82
C PRO A 50 -18.58 -0.86 13.40
N LEU A 51 -17.56 -1.17 14.20
CA LEU A 51 -17.35 -2.46 14.86
C LEU A 51 -17.57 -2.37 16.39
N ALA A 52 -18.10 -1.28 16.91
CA ALA A 52 -18.14 -0.99 18.35
C ALA A 52 -19.05 -1.93 19.16
N ASP A 53 -19.98 -2.63 18.52
CA ASP A 53 -20.84 -3.65 19.11
C ASP A 53 -20.15 -5.02 19.28
N LEU A 54 -18.97 -5.19 18.64
CA LEU A 54 -18.14 -6.38 18.77
C LEU A 54 -17.21 -6.29 19.98
N ARG A 55 -16.66 -7.42 20.39
CA ARG A 55 -15.63 -7.47 21.42
C ARG A 55 -14.30 -7.04 20.83
N LEU A 56 -14.04 -5.72 20.83
CA LEU A 56 -12.81 -5.15 20.30
C LEU A 56 -11.63 -5.40 21.22
N PHE A 57 -10.54 -5.89 20.64
CA PHE A 57 -9.24 -5.93 21.32
C PHE A 57 -8.68 -4.52 21.47
N ARG A 58 -8.25 -4.19 22.68
CA ARG A 58 -7.60 -2.91 22.99
C ARG A 58 -6.35 -3.18 23.83
N SER A 59 -5.19 -2.95 23.27
CA SER A 59 -3.88 -3.20 23.91
C SER A 59 -3.75 -2.49 25.27
N SER A 60 -4.33 -1.29 25.40
CA SER A 60 -4.31 -0.49 26.65
C SER A 60 -5.15 -1.09 27.79
N ARG A 61 -6.05 -2.04 27.51
CA ARG A 61 -7.02 -2.57 28.49
C ARG A 61 -6.72 -3.99 28.97
N ARG A 62 -5.53 -4.55 28.69
CA ARG A 62 -5.21 -5.96 28.96
C ARG A 62 -6.30 -6.92 28.46
N SER A 63 -6.85 -6.63 27.29
CA SER A 63 -7.82 -7.50 26.62
C SER A 63 -7.18 -8.83 26.29
N ASP A 64 -7.92 -9.93 26.53
CA ASP A 64 -7.50 -11.27 26.12
C ASP A 64 -7.88 -11.47 24.63
N PRO A 65 -6.93 -11.69 23.72
CA PRO A 65 -7.22 -11.87 22.30
C PRO A 65 -8.20 -13.02 22.02
N ASP A 66 -8.12 -14.12 22.81
CA ASP A 66 -8.96 -15.30 22.62
C ASP A 66 -10.44 -15.03 22.97
N ARG A 67 -10.70 -13.91 23.63
CA ARG A 67 -12.05 -13.49 24.04
C ARG A 67 -12.57 -12.29 23.24
N CYS A 68 -11.80 -11.81 22.30
CA CYS A 68 -12.17 -10.70 21.42
C CYS A 68 -12.56 -11.21 20.02
N ASP A 69 -13.33 -10.39 19.29
CA ASP A 69 -13.73 -10.69 17.92
C ASP A 69 -12.74 -10.08 16.94
N VAL A 70 -12.36 -8.81 17.14
CA VAL A 70 -11.60 -8.02 16.17
C VAL A 70 -10.59 -7.11 16.88
N ALA A 71 -9.41 -6.96 16.28
CA ALA A 71 -8.49 -5.87 16.53
C ALA A 71 -8.43 -4.95 15.31
N VAL A 72 -8.39 -3.64 15.52
CA VAL A 72 -8.22 -2.65 14.45
C VAL A 72 -6.90 -1.94 14.65
N ALA A 73 -6.08 -1.90 13.58
CA ALA A 73 -4.84 -1.16 13.51
C ALA A 73 -4.95 -0.14 12.36
N ALA A 74 -5.12 1.11 12.71
CA ALA A 74 -5.08 2.22 11.77
C ALA A 74 -3.65 2.76 11.65
N SER A 75 -3.29 3.17 10.45
CA SER A 75 -2.05 3.86 10.15
C SER A 75 -2.31 4.86 9.04
N ASN A 76 -2.33 6.14 9.39
CA ASN A 76 -2.55 7.20 8.43
C ASN A 76 -3.85 7.01 7.62
N ARG A 77 -3.75 6.81 6.31
CA ARG A 77 -4.90 6.71 5.41
C ARG A 77 -5.25 5.26 5.02
N ALA A 78 -4.81 4.30 5.83
CA ALA A 78 -5.24 2.91 5.75
C ALA A 78 -5.50 2.35 7.15
N ALA A 79 -6.35 1.33 7.25
CA ALA A 79 -6.50 0.56 8.46
C ALA A 79 -6.66 -0.93 8.13
N MET A 80 -6.27 -1.77 9.07
CA MET A 80 -6.45 -3.22 8.99
C MET A 80 -7.30 -3.70 10.15
N ALA A 81 -8.25 -4.58 9.87
CA ALA A 81 -9.00 -5.31 10.87
C ALA A 81 -8.52 -6.77 10.88
N TYR A 82 -8.21 -7.26 12.07
CA TYR A 82 -7.72 -8.61 12.34
C TYR A 82 -8.81 -9.39 13.05
N LEU A 83 -9.25 -10.48 12.46
CA LEU A 83 -10.13 -11.45 13.13
C LEU A 83 -9.32 -12.25 14.14
N LEU A 84 -9.76 -12.22 15.39
CA LEU A 84 -9.07 -12.91 16.48
C LEU A 84 -9.63 -14.30 16.69
N PRO A 85 -8.93 -15.20 17.42
CA PRO A 85 -9.39 -16.59 17.63
C PRO A 85 -10.80 -16.70 18.20
N GLY A 86 -11.24 -15.70 18.97
CA GLY A 86 -12.60 -15.64 19.54
C GLY A 86 -13.67 -15.06 18.60
N ALA A 87 -13.32 -14.73 17.35
CA ALA A 87 -14.22 -14.04 16.43
C ALA A 87 -15.49 -14.84 16.12
N ARG A 88 -16.63 -14.15 16.19
CA ARG A 88 -17.96 -14.68 15.85
C ARG A 88 -18.50 -14.05 14.55
N ILE A 89 -17.63 -13.39 13.82
CA ILE A 89 -17.89 -12.64 12.60
C ILE A 89 -16.85 -13.03 11.56
N GLY A 90 -17.22 -13.00 10.29
CA GLY A 90 -16.29 -13.28 9.18
C GLY A 90 -15.74 -12.02 8.51
N PRO A 91 -14.71 -12.15 7.65
CA PRO A 91 -14.08 -11.00 6.99
C PRO A 91 -15.07 -10.23 6.10
N ALA A 92 -15.99 -10.91 5.42
CA ALA A 92 -17.00 -10.26 4.58
C ALA A 92 -17.92 -9.33 5.38
N GLU A 93 -18.38 -9.76 6.56
CA GLU A 93 -19.24 -8.93 7.41
C GLU A 93 -18.46 -7.73 8.03
N VAL A 94 -17.18 -7.92 8.38
CA VAL A 94 -16.31 -6.82 8.80
C VAL A 94 -16.12 -5.82 7.65
N ALA A 95 -15.94 -6.32 6.42
CA ALA A 95 -15.83 -5.49 5.23
C ALA A 95 -17.10 -4.68 4.96
N ASP A 96 -18.29 -5.28 5.08
CA ASP A 96 -19.59 -4.60 4.96
C ASP A 96 -19.69 -3.41 5.91
N ARG A 97 -19.28 -3.60 7.15
CA ARG A 97 -19.34 -2.57 8.19
C ARG A 97 -18.31 -1.46 7.97
N LEU A 98 -17.10 -1.82 7.51
CA LEU A 98 -16.05 -0.83 7.21
C LEU A 98 -16.36 -0.03 5.94
N GLU A 99 -17.03 -0.62 4.94
CA GLU A 99 -17.45 0.11 3.75
C GLU A 99 -18.49 1.19 4.07
N ALA A 100 -19.33 0.99 5.08
CA ALA A 100 -20.30 1.97 5.54
C ALA A 100 -19.67 3.13 6.35
N LEU A 101 -18.40 3.07 6.69
CA LEU A 101 -17.70 4.12 7.42
C LEU A 101 -17.52 5.35 6.54
N GLU A 102 -17.94 6.52 7.03
CA GLU A 102 -17.64 7.79 6.37
C GLU A 102 -16.11 7.98 6.27
N GLY A 103 -15.63 8.26 5.06
CA GLY A 103 -14.19 8.34 4.79
C GLY A 103 -13.55 7.03 4.31
N ALA A 104 -14.26 5.92 4.28
CA ALA A 104 -13.81 4.72 3.56
C ALA A 104 -13.98 4.90 2.05
N ASP A 105 -13.01 4.43 1.27
CA ASP A 105 -13.03 4.41 -0.21
C ASP A 105 -13.05 2.97 -0.72
N VAL A 106 -11.97 2.23 -0.48
CA VAL A 106 -11.84 0.83 -0.90
C VAL A 106 -11.71 -0.06 0.32
N VAL A 107 -12.48 -1.13 0.35
CA VAL A 107 -12.34 -2.20 1.35
C VAL A 107 -11.97 -3.49 0.65
N ALA A 108 -10.98 -4.21 1.16
CA ALA A 108 -10.55 -5.46 0.56
C ALA A 108 -10.27 -6.54 1.61
N PHE A 109 -10.53 -7.80 1.27
CA PHE A 109 -10.33 -8.94 2.14
C PHE A 109 -10.08 -10.23 1.35
N ARG A 110 -9.69 -11.31 2.06
CA ARG A 110 -9.53 -12.64 1.46
C ARG A 110 -10.80 -13.46 1.62
N ASP A 111 -11.18 -14.16 0.53
CA ASP A 111 -12.25 -15.14 0.49
C ASP A 111 -11.76 -16.42 -0.20
N GLY A 112 -11.28 -17.37 0.59
CA GLY A 112 -10.59 -18.56 0.09
C GLY A 112 -9.35 -18.20 -0.73
N ASP A 113 -9.30 -18.65 -1.99
CA ASP A 113 -8.22 -18.36 -2.96
C ASP A 113 -8.39 -17.02 -3.69
N TRP A 114 -9.47 -16.30 -3.42
CA TRP A 114 -9.77 -15.01 -4.05
C TRP A 114 -9.51 -13.86 -3.09
N LEU A 115 -9.19 -12.73 -3.67
CA LEU A 115 -9.22 -11.43 -3.02
C LEU A 115 -10.46 -10.70 -3.50
N VAL A 116 -11.17 -10.08 -2.59
CA VAL A 116 -12.36 -9.29 -2.88
C VAL A 116 -12.03 -7.82 -2.66
N ALA A 117 -12.37 -6.97 -3.61
CA ALA A 117 -12.32 -5.53 -3.48
C ALA A 117 -13.74 -4.96 -3.61
N ARG A 118 -14.06 -4.01 -2.74
CA ARG A 118 -15.37 -3.36 -2.65
C ARG A 118 -15.21 -1.85 -2.65
N ARG A 119 -16.13 -1.17 -3.30
CA ARG A 119 -16.19 0.27 -3.36
C ARG A 119 -17.60 0.71 -3.78
N GLU A 120 -18.16 1.71 -3.10
CA GLU A 120 -19.46 2.32 -3.46
C GLU A 120 -20.62 1.31 -3.56
N GLY A 121 -20.61 0.26 -2.73
CA GLY A 121 -21.64 -0.78 -2.74
C GLY A 121 -21.46 -1.85 -3.82
N GLU A 122 -20.48 -1.72 -4.69
CA GLU A 122 -20.12 -2.70 -5.71
C GLU A 122 -18.92 -3.54 -5.27
N ALA A 123 -18.75 -4.72 -5.86
CA ALA A 123 -17.64 -5.60 -5.55
C ALA A 123 -17.18 -6.40 -6.78
N PHE A 124 -15.92 -6.73 -6.81
CA PHE A 124 -15.36 -7.75 -7.69
C PHE A 124 -14.33 -8.58 -6.93
N ARG A 125 -13.99 -9.74 -7.46
CA ARG A 125 -12.93 -10.60 -6.90
C ARG A 125 -11.87 -10.91 -7.93
N PHE A 126 -10.66 -11.09 -7.46
CA PHE A 126 -9.49 -11.31 -8.31
C PHE A 126 -8.48 -12.21 -7.64
N ARG A 127 -7.64 -12.85 -8.43
CA ARG A 127 -6.48 -13.63 -7.99
C ARG A 127 -5.45 -13.70 -9.12
N ARG A 128 -4.24 -14.14 -8.82
CA ARG A 128 -3.27 -14.44 -9.88
C ARG A 128 -3.83 -15.45 -10.85
N GLY A 129 -3.67 -15.18 -12.14
CA GLY A 129 -4.23 -15.97 -13.22
C GLY A 129 -3.74 -15.51 -14.58
N THR A 130 -4.45 -15.87 -15.64
CA THR A 130 -4.05 -15.59 -17.02
C THR A 130 -5.18 -15.01 -17.89
N ALA A 131 -6.33 -14.72 -17.30
CA ALA A 131 -7.49 -14.26 -18.07
C ALA A 131 -7.31 -12.83 -18.61
N VAL A 132 -6.73 -11.94 -17.81
CA VAL A 132 -6.44 -10.55 -18.20
C VAL A 132 -5.07 -10.13 -17.69
N ASN A 133 -4.46 -9.14 -18.32
CA ASN A 133 -3.23 -8.52 -17.84
C ASN A 133 -3.52 -7.08 -17.36
N ASP A 134 -2.88 -6.69 -16.26
CA ASP A 134 -2.83 -5.29 -15.86
C ASP A 134 -1.81 -4.47 -16.68
N GLU A 135 -1.70 -3.17 -16.41
CA GLU A 135 -0.81 -2.25 -17.15
C GLU A 135 0.67 -2.59 -16.97
N ARG A 136 1.01 -3.40 -15.95
CA ARG A 136 2.37 -3.86 -15.68
C ARG A 136 2.66 -5.24 -16.29
N GLY A 137 1.64 -5.85 -16.93
CA GLY A 137 1.71 -7.19 -17.52
C GLY A 137 1.54 -8.33 -16.51
N ASN A 138 1.09 -8.06 -15.28
CA ASN A 138 0.71 -9.11 -14.34
C ASN A 138 -0.58 -9.76 -14.79
N GLY A 139 -0.65 -11.09 -14.75
CA GLY A 139 -1.83 -11.85 -15.11
C GLY A 139 -2.81 -12.03 -13.94
N TRP A 140 -4.09 -11.86 -14.21
CA TRP A 140 -5.17 -11.96 -13.24
C TRP A 140 -6.35 -12.75 -13.78
N ASP A 141 -6.99 -13.54 -12.92
CA ASP A 141 -8.37 -13.99 -13.08
C ASP A 141 -9.25 -13.01 -12.33
N VAL A 142 -10.29 -12.50 -12.97
CA VAL A 142 -11.22 -11.50 -12.41
C VAL A 142 -12.64 -11.98 -12.59
N ASP A 143 -13.48 -11.82 -11.55
CA ASP A 143 -14.90 -12.06 -11.56
C ASP A 143 -15.62 -10.82 -11.01
N GLY A 144 -16.40 -10.16 -11.85
CA GLY A 144 -16.96 -8.84 -11.65
C GLY A 144 -16.25 -7.76 -12.46
N ASP A 145 -16.50 -6.49 -12.14
CA ASP A 145 -15.95 -5.34 -12.87
C ASP A 145 -14.73 -4.73 -12.18
N ALA A 146 -13.54 -5.05 -12.67
CA ALA A 146 -12.29 -4.47 -12.17
C ALA A 146 -12.13 -2.97 -12.44
N ALA A 147 -12.91 -2.37 -13.36
CA ALA A 147 -12.92 -0.93 -13.61
C ALA A 147 -13.44 -0.12 -12.41
N LEU A 148 -14.02 -0.79 -11.41
CA LEU A 148 -14.31 -0.21 -10.08
C LEU A 148 -13.08 0.42 -9.43
N LEU A 149 -11.89 -0.14 -9.71
CA LEU A 149 -10.60 0.43 -9.33
C LEU A 149 -9.86 0.92 -10.59
N ASP A 150 -10.39 1.98 -11.21
CA ASP A 150 -9.78 2.62 -12.39
C ASP A 150 -8.27 2.87 -12.15
N PRO A 151 -7.38 2.31 -12.97
CA PRO A 151 -5.92 2.45 -12.82
C PRO A 151 -5.43 3.90 -12.82
N ALA A 152 -6.15 4.83 -13.44
CA ALA A 152 -5.83 6.24 -13.39
C ALA A 152 -6.01 6.85 -11.99
N LEU A 153 -6.89 6.27 -11.17
CA LEU A 153 -7.16 6.70 -9.79
C LEU A 153 -6.53 5.78 -8.75
N TYR A 154 -6.34 4.51 -9.10
CA TYR A 154 -5.82 3.45 -8.22
C TYR A 154 -4.66 2.71 -8.92
N PRO A 155 -3.50 3.37 -9.09
CA PRO A 155 -2.40 2.78 -9.86
C PRO A 155 -1.95 1.46 -9.24
N ASN A 156 -1.87 0.41 -10.06
CA ASN A 156 -1.39 -0.91 -9.67
C ASN A 156 -2.18 -1.54 -8.49
N ALA A 157 -3.50 -1.28 -8.41
CA ALA A 157 -4.32 -1.64 -7.26
C ALA A 157 -4.33 -3.13 -6.94
N LEU A 158 -4.46 -4.00 -7.95
CA LEU A 158 -4.55 -5.45 -7.73
C LEU A 158 -3.27 -6.02 -7.11
N GLU A 159 -2.09 -5.65 -7.64
CA GLU A 159 -0.81 -6.10 -7.09
C GLU A 159 -0.57 -5.57 -5.68
N ARG A 160 -0.96 -4.31 -5.40
CA ARG A 160 -0.82 -3.68 -4.09
C ARG A 160 -1.73 -4.33 -3.05
N LEU A 161 -2.99 -4.59 -3.38
CA LEU A 161 -3.93 -5.30 -2.52
C LEU A 161 -3.49 -6.74 -2.28
N GLU A 162 -3.03 -7.44 -3.32
CA GLU A 162 -2.47 -8.78 -3.18
C GLU A 162 -1.28 -8.77 -2.21
N GLY A 163 -0.29 -7.90 -2.45
CA GLY A 163 0.89 -7.82 -1.60
C GLY A 163 0.56 -7.48 -0.15
N ALA A 164 -0.42 -6.60 0.08
CA ALA A 164 -0.86 -6.23 1.41
C ALA A 164 -1.62 -7.36 2.10
N LEU A 165 -2.60 -8.02 1.44
CA LEU A 165 -3.45 -9.06 2.03
C LEU A 165 -2.75 -10.41 2.19
N LEU A 166 -1.74 -10.71 1.36
CA LEU A 166 -0.97 -11.97 1.46
C LEU A 166 0.27 -11.86 2.35
N CYS A 167 0.55 -10.69 2.93
CA CYS A 167 1.60 -10.55 3.92
C CYS A 167 1.27 -11.39 5.17
N ALA A 168 2.28 -12.07 5.73
CA ALA A 168 2.09 -12.96 6.89
C ALA A 168 1.54 -12.26 8.15
N THR A 169 1.69 -10.95 8.23
CA THR A 169 1.20 -10.12 9.35
C THR A 169 0.05 -9.20 8.93
N ALA A 170 -0.56 -9.45 7.77
CA ALA A 170 -1.70 -8.66 7.31
C ALA A 170 -2.94 -8.88 8.19
N GLY A 171 -3.79 -7.85 8.26
CA GLY A 171 -5.16 -8.01 8.72
C GLY A 171 -5.99 -8.82 7.72
N ASP A 172 -7.11 -9.34 8.18
CA ASP A 172 -8.07 -10.08 7.34
C ASP A 172 -8.84 -9.16 6.41
N VAL A 173 -9.03 -7.92 6.82
CA VAL A 173 -9.70 -6.85 6.05
C VAL A 173 -8.84 -5.59 6.06
N ILE A 174 -8.69 -4.96 4.90
CA ILE A 174 -8.02 -3.66 4.74
C ILE A 174 -9.05 -2.64 4.29
N VAL A 175 -8.99 -1.43 4.85
CA VAL A 175 -9.73 -0.27 4.39
C VAL A 175 -8.77 0.85 4.02
N SER A 176 -9.00 1.45 2.85
CA SER A 176 -8.29 2.61 2.31
C SER A 176 -9.19 3.84 2.39
N ALA A 177 -8.64 4.96 2.82
CA ALA A 177 -9.41 6.19 2.99
C ALA A 177 -9.66 6.92 1.66
N THR A 178 -10.81 7.58 1.57
CA THR A 178 -11.14 8.54 0.51
C THR A 178 -10.27 9.81 0.62
N PRO A 179 -10.06 10.56 -0.48
CA PRO A 179 -9.31 11.82 -0.42
C PRO A 179 -9.82 12.76 0.69
N GLY A 180 -8.89 13.37 1.39
CA GLY A 180 -9.19 14.30 2.50
C GLY A 180 -9.42 13.64 3.86
N TRP A 181 -9.46 12.31 3.96
CA TRP A 181 -9.67 11.57 5.19
C TRP A 181 -8.43 10.82 5.67
N GLU A 182 -8.34 10.64 6.98
CA GLU A 182 -7.35 9.81 7.67
C GLU A 182 -8.05 8.98 8.74
N PHE A 183 -7.53 7.80 9.05
CA PHE A 183 -8.07 6.98 10.15
C PHE A 183 -7.37 7.30 11.47
N ALA A 184 -8.18 7.39 12.52
CA ALA A 184 -7.68 7.62 13.87
C ALA A 184 -6.81 6.45 14.33
N ASP A 185 -5.55 6.71 14.64
CA ASP A 185 -4.66 5.76 15.29
C ASP A 185 -4.79 5.87 16.81
N SER A 186 -4.89 4.72 17.49
CA SER A 186 -5.01 4.64 18.95
C SER A 186 -3.69 5.01 19.63
N GLY A 187 -3.43 6.30 19.78
CA GLY A 187 -2.22 6.85 20.40
C GLY A 187 -1.25 7.49 19.43
N GLY A 188 -1.57 7.55 18.14
CA GLY A 188 -0.83 8.26 17.12
C GLY A 188 -1.14 9.76 17.05
N ILE A 189 -0.34 10.47 16.28
CA ILE A 189 -0.56 11.88 15.96
C ILE A 189 -1.42 11.95 14.70
N HIS A 190 -2.49 12.72 14.74
CA HIS A 190 -3.31 12.99 13.57
C HIS A 190 -2.74 14.13 12.75
N HIS A 191 -2.93 14.06 11.43
CA HIS A 191 -2.39 15.04 10.48
C HIS A 191 -3.45 16.05 10.01
N LEU A 192 -4.48 16.31 10.82
CA LEU A 192 -5.56 17.25 10.49
C LEU A 192 -5.00 18.63 10.13
N GLY A 193 -5.34 19.12 8.94
CA GLY A 193 -4.80 20.36 8.38
C GLY A 193 -3.40 20.24 7.78
N GLY A 194 -2.80 19.05 7.80
CA GLY A 194 -1.51 18.71 7.20
C GLY A 194 -1.64 17.73 6.05
N GLY A 195 -0.60 16.93 5.83
CA GLY A 195 -0.54 15.87 4.82
C GLY A 195 -0.40 14.50 5.45
N SER A 196 -1.03 13.50 4.86
CA SER A 196 -0.95 12.09 5.22
C SER A 196 -0.90 11.20 3.97
N HIS A 197 -0.69 9.91 4.14
CA HIS A 197 -0.47 8.96 3.07
C HIS A 197 -1.00 7.56 3.42
N GLY A 198 -0.88 6.61 2.50
CA GLY A 198 -1.17 5.20 2.77
C GLY A 198 -2.45 4.70 2.12
N SER A 199 -3.23 5.55 1.43
CA SER A 199 -4.38 5.08 0.66
C SER A 199 -3.95 4.43 -0.67
N LEU A 200 -4.90 3.76 -1.32
CA LEU A 200 -4.69 3.22 -2.67
C LEU A 200 -4.71 4.30 -3.76
N ARG A 201 -5.12 5.51 -3.42
CA ARG A 201 -5.31 6.61 -4.37
C ARG A 201 -4.01 7.06 -5.03
N VAL A 202 -4.15 7.55 -6.24
CA VAL A 202 -3.06 8.09 -7.06
C VAL A 202 -2.30 9.21 -6.35
N GLU A 203 -2.99 10.04 -5.57
CA GLU A 203 -2.43 11.16 -4.82
C GLU A 203 -1.39 10.73 -3.77
N ASP A 204 -1.56 9.54 -3.19
CA ASP A 204 -0.64 8.99 -2.19
C ASP A 204 0.42 8.07 -2.83
N SER A 205 0.23 7.69 -4.09
CA SER A 205 0.96 6.59 -4.72
C SER A 205 2.02 7.05 -5.71
N LEU A 206 1.74 8.11 -6.49
CA LEU A 206 2.67 8.57 -7.52
C LEU A 206 3.77 9.44 -6.92
N VAL A 207 5.00 9.05 -7.21
CA VAL A 207 6.22 9.72 -6.76
C VAL A 207 7.14 10.01 -7.95
N PRO A 208 8.04 11.01 -7.85
CA PRO A 208 9.06 11.19 -8.85
C PRO A 208 10.01 9.99 -8.90
N LEU A 209 10.44 9.62 -10.10
CA LEU A 209 11.55 8.70 -10.33
C LEU A 209 12.48 9.33 -11.37
N VAL A 210 13.63 9.79 -10.91
CA VAL A 210 14.66 10.39 -11.76
C VAL A 210 15.91 9.52 -11.67
N THR A 211 16.48 9.17 -12.83
CA THR A 211 17.71 8.37 -12.91
C THR A 211 18.76 9.07 -13.77
N ALA A 212 20.02 9.01 -13.36
CA ALA A 212 21.16 9.54 -14.10
C ALA A 212 22.42 8.68 -13.85
N GLY A 213 23.38 8.68 -14.78
CA GLY A 213 24.64 7.95 -14.64
C GLY A 213 24.54 6.45 -14.88
N PHE A 214 23.44 5.96 -15.46
CA PHE A 214 23.28 4.56 -15.88
C PHE A 214 23.58 4.39 -17.38
N ALA A 215 23.89 3.15 -17.77
CA ALA A 215 24.23 2.86 -19.16
C ALA A 215 23.01 3.08 -20.11
N PRO A 216 23.23 3.47 -21.35
CA PRO A 216 22.17 3.53 -22.35
C PRO A 216 21.47 2.17 -22.48
N GLY A 217 20.14 2.15 -22.40
CA GLY A 217 19.33 0.92 -22.43
C GLY A 217 18.98 0.34 -21.05
N GLU A 218 19.60 0.80 -19.99
CA GLU A 218 19.12 0.52 -18.63
C GLU A 218 17.92 1.43 -18.31
N ALA A 219 16.72 0.88 -18.32
CA ALA A 219 15.50 1.60 -18.08
C ALA A 219 14.58 0.86 -17.12
N PHE A 220 13.72 1.61 -16.47
CA PHE A 220 12.56 1.09 -15.75
C PHE A 220 11.45 0.70 -16.75
N PRO A 221 10.50 -0.16 -16.34
CA PRO A 221 9.25 -0.37 -17.09
C PRO A 221 8.53 0.95 -17.36
N SER A 222 7.62 0.97 -18.34
CA SER A 222 6.82 2.16 -18.67
C SER A 222 5.94 2.63 -17.51
N GLN A 223 5.54 1.70 -16.65
CA GLN A 223 4.83 1.96 -15.38
C GLN A 223 5.67 1.40 -14.21
N PRO A 224 6.65 2.16 -13.70
CA PRO A 224 7.52 1.67 -12.66
C PRO A 224 6.80 1.60 -11.30
N SER A 225 7.24 0.66 -10.49
CA SER A 225 6.87 0.53 -9.08
C SER A 225 8.15 0.55 -8.23
N ILE A 226 8.02 0.86 -6.95
CA ILE A 226 9.13 0.78 -6.00
C ILE A 226 9.75 -0.64 -5.96
N THR A 227 8.97 -1.66 -6.27
CA THR A 227 9.43 -3.06 -6.37
C THR A 227 10.38 -3.31 -7.52
N ASP A 228 10.48 -2.41 -8.51
CA ASP A 228 11.40 -2.51 -9.66
C ASP A 228 12.80 -1.99 -9.34
N ILE A 229 12.97 -1.25 -8.25
CA ILE A 229 14.27 -0.66 -7.87
C ILE A 229 15.29 -1.77 -7.62
N GLN A 230 14.98 -2.76 -6.80
CA GLN A 230 15.90 -3.85 -6.50
C GLN A 230 16.28 -4.65 -7.76
N PRO A 231 15.36 -5.08 -8.64
CA PRO A 231 15.73 -5.71 -9.90
C PRO A 231 16.59 -4.83 -10.81
N PHE A 232 16.31 -3.53 -10.86
CA PHE A 232 17.11 -2.58 -11.63
C PHE A 232 18.55 -2.52 -11.13
N VAL A 233 18.74 -2.34 -9.82
CA VAL A 233 20.06 -2.30 -9.18
C VAL A 233 20.81 -3.62 -9.38
N CYS A 234 20.15 -4.76 -9.22
CA CYS A 234 20.77 -6.07 -9.46
C CYS A 234 21.26 -6.23 -10.90
N ARG A 235 20.48 -5.80 -11.89
CA ARG A 235 20.90 -5.84 -13.30
C ARG A 235 22.12 -4.95 -13.54
N HIS A 236 22.10 -3.72 -13.01
CA HIS A 236 23.21 -2.78 -13.15
C HIS A 236 24.54 -3.35 -12.66
N PHE A 237 24.53 -4.01 -11.50
CA PHE A 237 25.74 -4.61 -10.93
C PHE A 237 26.01 -6.06 -11.37
N GLY A 238 25.21 -6.63 -12.27
CA GLY A 238 25.36 -8.04 -12.68
C GLY A 238 25.15 -9.04 -11.53
N VAL A 239 24.41 -8.65 -10.48
CA VAL A 239 24.13 -9.49 -9.31
C VAL A 239 22.86 -10.32 -9.58
N PRO A 240 22.89 -11.64 -9.34
CA PRO A 240 21.70 -12.46 -9.49
C PRO A 240 20.55 -11.96 -8.60
N ARG A 241 19.35 -11.88 -9.18
CA ARG A 241 18.13 -11.58 -8.41
C ARG A 241 17.85 -12.75 -7.46
N VAL A 242 17.84 -12.50 -6.18
CA VAL A 242 17.30 -13.44 -5.20
C VAL A 242 15.77 -13.39 -5.30
N SER A 243 15.18 -14.32 -6.08
CA SER A 243 13.74 -14.55 -6.01
C SER A 243 13.44 -15.19 -4.66
N ARG A 244 12.81 -14.48 -3.76
CA ARG A 244 12.13 -15.16 -2.65
C ARG A 244 11.00 -15.98 -3.28
N PRO A 245 10.89 -17.29 -3.01
CA PRO A 245 9.69 -18.00 -3.38
C PRO A 245 8.52 -17.26 -2.74
N HIS A 246 7.47 -16.98 -3.51
CA HIS A 246 6.18 -16.59 -2.92
C HIS A 246 5.85 -17.68 -1.91
N ALA A 247 5.88 -17.35 -0.63
CA ALA A 247 5.41 -18.23 0.41
C ALA A 247 3.87 -18.26 0.34
N LEU A 248 3.37 -18.92 -0.71
CA LEU A 248 2.00 -19.38 -0.75
C LEU A 248 1.97 -20.72 -0.05
N ALA A 249 1.05 -20.83 0.88
CA ALA A 249 0.61 -22.03 1.58
C ALA A 249 1.57 -22.56 2.66
N THR A 250 1.48 -22.01 3.83
CA THR A 250 1.39 -22.86 4.99
C THR A 250 -0.08 -22.94 5.39
N THR A 251 -0.76 -23.97 4.90
CA THR A 251 -1.93 -24.52 5.57
C THR A 251 -1.52 -24.77 7.01
N VAL A 252 -2.01 -23.95 7.91
CA VAL A 252 -2.03 -24.30 9.33
C VAL A 252 -3.14 -25.32 9.47
N GLY A 253 -2.72 -26.59 9.66
CA GLY A 253 -3.59 -27.70 10.04
C GLY A 253 -4.02 -27.58 11.49
#